data_746a5bb75a7daf2b9deb52a7c8ab8f20
#
_entry.id   746a5bb75a7daf2b9deb52a7c8ab8f20
#
_cell.length_a   1.000
_cell.length_b   1.000
_cell.length_c   1.000
_cell.angle_alpha   90.00
_cell.angle_beta   90.00
_cell.angle_gamma   90.00
#
_symmetry.space_group_name_H-M   'P 1'
#
loop_
_entity.id
_entity.type
_entity.pdbx_description
1 polymer ?
#
loop_
_entity_poly.entity_id
_entity_poly.type
_entity_poly.pdbx_seq_one_letter_code
_entity_poly.pdbx_strand_id
1 'polypeptide(L)'
;MNVTISKFWAMLFFLLSASVYALEISPLKQPPYTGDLDVIKEKNVLRVLVSADLGFYYIEGGTPKGIGAELLAHFEKDLRKIKPKLNVQIIPLARDQLLPSLENGSGDLVVANLTITEARKQKVDFSTPILSGIEEWVITNKNTPTITKLEQLSGKEIWVRASSSYFESIQSVNKTLNKKGLPPIIVHFIEETLQDYELVGMLNNGYIKAIVLDSHKAKLWLNAMDDIKAHKKVPLRKNGNIAWVMRQNSPQLKAVVNKFIQKSRSGTLLGNVIYSKYIDNTNWLNKALNPKKIAQLEKLSALFSRYGEKYDLDYLLIAAVAYKESGFNNNLVGTRGAVGIMQVLPSTARDPNINIKNVRQLENNIHAGAKYLAFLRRQYFGDKAITTENKIYFTLAAYNAGPGNVEKMRKRAAQQGYDPNVWFNNVEVVMRKSLSSTVSYVTSVNRYYVIYKQLESLDLAKTLENVLLIPDDPIFMTPIRKITQTPDTKMPLVN
;
A
#
# COMPACT_ATOMS: atom_id res chain seq x y z
N MET A 1 -22.85 -42.38 8.31
CA MET A 1 -22.60 -41.19 7.51
C MET A 1 -22.16 -40.02 8.41
N ASN A 2 -21.35 -40.24 9.46
CA ASN A 2 -21.00 -39.23 10.48
C ASN A 2 -19.49 -39.10 10.78
N VAL A 3 -18.62 -39.50 9.85
CA VAL A 3 -17.15 -39.47 10.07
C VAL A 3 -16.43 -38.45 9.20
N THR A 4 -17.10 -37.87 8.19
CA THR A 4 -16.47 -37.00 7.20
C THR A 4 -16.50 -35.50 7.61
N ILE A 5 -17.41 -35.07 8.47
CA ILE A 5 -17.56 -33.69 8.87
C ILE A 5 -16.56 -33.29 9.97
N SER A 6 -16.14 -34.20 10.84
CA SER A 6 -15.19 -33.93 11.93
C SER A 6 -13.77 -33.68 11.45
N LYS A 7 -13.36 -34.27 10.32
CA LYS A 7 -12.01 -34.08 9.76
C LYS A 7 -11.85 -32.75 9.00
N PHE A 8 -12.94 -32.22 8.46
CA PHE A 8 -12.92 -30.93 7.77
C PHE A 8 -12.77 -29.75 8.77
N TRP A 9 -13.43 -29.84 9.92
CA TRP A 9 -13.30 -28.84 10.98
C TRP A 9 -11.93 -28.86 11.67
N ALA A 10 -11.32 -30.03 11.83
CA ALA A 10 -9.98 -30.13 12.40
C ALA A 10 -8.91 -29.55 11.44
N MET A 11 -9.10 -29.66 10.13
CA MET A 11 -8.18 -29.11 9.12
C MET A 11 -8.33 -27.58 9.00
N LEU A 12 -9.55 -27.05 9.15
CA LEU A 12 -9.80 -25.58 9.17
C LEU A 12 -9.24 -24.93 10.44
N PHE A 13 -9.33 -25.60 11.59
CA PHE A 13 -8.76 -25.11 12.85
C PHE A 13 -7.22 -25.12 12.86
N PHE A 14 -6.60 -26.07 12.13
CA PHE A 14 -5.13 -26.12 11.98
C PHE A 14 -4.60 -25.04 11.03
N LEU A 15 -5.36 -24.66 9.99
CA LEU A 15 -5.02 -23.55 9.10
C LEU A 15 -5.18 -22.19 9.78
N LEU A 16 -6.19 -22.01 10.64
CA LEU A 16 -6.39 -20.80 11.44
C LEU A 16 -5.32 -20.61 12.53
N SER A 17 -4.84 -21.71 13.14
CA SER A 17 -3.79 -21.63 14.16
C SER A 17 -2.39 -21.35 13.57
N ALA A 18 -2.10 -21.79 12.34
CA ALA A 18 -0.85 -21.46 11.65
C ALA A 18 -0.81 -20.00 11.18
N SER A 19 -1.97 -19.43 10.82
CA SER A 19 -2.06 -18.02 10.38
C SER A 19 -1.90 -17.03 11.53
N VAL A 20 -2.30 -17.37 12.75
CA VAL A 20 -2.16 -16.51 13.93
C VAL A 20 -0.70 -16.36 14.36
N TYR A 21 0.15 -17.36 14.16
CA TYR A 21 1.59 -17.22 14.45
C TYR A 21 2.39 -16.46 13.39
N ALA A 22 1.91 -16.35 12.14
CA ALA A 22 2.54 -15.55 11.09
C ALA A 22 2.28 -14.04 11.25
N LEU A 23 1.28 -13.65 12.03
CA LEU A 23 0.89 -12.24 12.28
C LEU A 23 1.79 -11.49 13.28
N GLU A 24 2.66 -12.19 14.02
CA GLU A 24 3.49 -11.55 15.06
C GLU A 24 4.86 -11.04 14.59
N ILE A 25 5.28 -11.32 13.36
CA ILE A 25 6.59 -10.89 12.85
C ILE A 25 6.42 -9.79 11.81
N SER A 26 5.94 -8.62 12.21
CA SER A 26 6.17 -7.41 11.44
C SER A 26 7.48 -6.78 11.89
N PRO A 27 8.53 -6.70 11.04
CA PRO A 27 9.80 -6.05 11.39
C PRO A 27 9.67 -4.57 11.71
N LEU A 28 8.47 -4.02 11.70
CA LEU A 28 8.16 -2.61 11.90
C LEU A 28 7.19 -2.33 13.04
N LYS A 29 6.96 -3.24 13.96
CA LYS A 29 6.43 -2.81 15.27
C LYS A 29 7.53 -2.07 16.05
N GLN A 30 8.03 -0.97 15.50
CA GLN A 30 8.59 0.04 16.38
C GLN A 30 7.46 0.47 17.32
N PRO A 31 7.72 0.54 18.62
CA PRO A 31 6.71 1.04 19.55
C PRO A 31 6.24 2.41 19.06
N PRO A 32 4.95 2.72 19.17
CA PRO A 32 4.43 4.03 18.80
C PRO A 32 5.24 5.13 19.49
N TYR A 33 5.55 6.18 18.77
CA TYR A 33 6.17 7.38 19.34
C TYR A 33 5.53 8.62 18.74
N THR A 34 5.52 9.70 19.50
CA THR A 34 5.04 11.02 19.09
C THR A 34 6.21 12.02 19.09
N GLY A 35 5.98 13.18 18.56
CA GLY A 35 6.95 14.26 18.47
C GLY A 35 6.79 15.02 17.15
N ASP A 36 7.53 16.12 17.00
CA ASP A 36 7.55 16.92 15.78
C ASP A 36 8.76 16.52 14.90
N LEU A 37 9.13 17.33 13.95
CA LEU A 37 10.19 17.09 12.98
C LEU A 37 11.57 16.86 13.62
N ASP A 38 11.84 17.40 14.80
CA ASP A 38 13.06 17.15 15.57
C ASP A 38 13.22 15.68 15.95
N VAL A 39 12.17 15.06 16.52
CA VAL A 39 12.15 13.63 16.84
C VAL A 39 12.23 12.77 15.58
N ILE A 40 11.51 13.15 14.51
CA ILE A 40 11.58 12.46 13.21
C ILE A 40 13.01 12.50 12.65
N LYS A 41 13.69 13.64 12.77
CA LYS A 41 15.10 13.78 12.36
C LYS A 41 16.03 12.92 13.21
N GLU A 42 15.82 12.85 14.51
CA GLU A 42 16.61 11.99 15.40
C GLU A 42 16.50 10.52 14.98
N LYS A 43 15.28 10.05 14.75
CA LYS A 43 15.01 8.67 14.33
C LYS A 43 15.33 8.38 12.85
N ASN A 44 15.63 9.40 12.05
CA ASN A 44 15.91 9.31 10.60
C ASN A 44 14.80 8.67 9.75
N VAL A 45 13.57 8.63 10.24
CA VAL A 45 12.42 8.05 9.56
C VAL A 45 11.20 8.94 9.74
N LEU A 46 10.56 9.32 8.63
CA LEU A 46 9.21 9.88 8.59
C LEU A 46 8.24 8.73 8.21
N ARG A 47 7.32 8.41 9.10
CA ARG A 47 6.32 7.35 8.89
C ARG A 47 5.08 7.97 8.26
N VAL A 48 4.77 7.54 7.03
CA VAL A 48 3.64 8.07 6.25
C VAL A 48 2.57 7.00 6.11
N LEU A 49 1.39 7.29 6.66
CA LEU A 49 0.21 6.46 6.56
C LEU A 49 -0.51 6.76 5.25
N VAL A 50 -0.86 5.73 4.49
CA VAL A 50 -1.58 5.86 3.22
C VAL A 50 -2.73 4.86 3.18
N SER A 51 -3.80 5.16 2.43
CA SER A 51 -4.78 4.13 2.04
C SER A 51 -4.44 3.63 0.64
N ALA A 52 -4.52 2.30 0.44
CA ALA A 52 -4.42 1.73 -0.89
C ALA A 52 -5.65 2.16 -1.73
N ASP A 53 -5.41 2.73 -2.91
CA ASP A 53 -6.45 3.13 -3.84
C ASP A 53 -5.86 3.36 -5.24
N LEU A 54 -6.48 2.78 -6.27
CA LEU A 54 -6.03 2.92 -7.66
C LEU A 54 -6.05 4.39 -8.11
N GLY A 55 -4.96 4.85 -8.72
CA GLY A 55 -4.74 6.23 -9.12
C GLY A 55 -4.14 7.11 -8.02
N PHE A 56 -4.29 6.75 -6.73
CA PHE A 56 -3.80 7.55 -5.60
C PHE A 56 -2.59 6.93 -4.91
N TYR A 57 -2.68 5.69 -4.47
CA TYR A 57 -1.54 4.89 -3.97
C TYR A 57 -1.80 3.41 -4.22
N TYR A 58 -1.05 2.79 -5.10
CA TYR A 58 -1.15 1.38 -5.43
C TYR A 58 0.22 0.82 -5.84
N ILE A 59 0.34 -0.50 -5.91
CA ILE A 59 1.58 -1.17 -6.33
C ILE A 59 1.38 -1.72 -7.74
N GLU A 60 2.26 -1.34 -8.66
CA GLU A 60 2.34 -1.91 -10.01
C GLU A 60 3.72 -2.52 -10.22
N GLY A 61 3.77 -3.84 -10.43
CA GLY A 61 5.04 -4.55 -10.62
C GLY A 61 6.04 -4.31 -9.47
N GLY A 62 5.57 -4.26 -8.22
CA GLY A 62 6.37 -3.99 -7.04
C GLY A 62 6.66 -2.51 -6.76
N THR A 63 6.36 -1.60 -7.68
CA THR A 63 6.62 -0.16 -7.54
C THR A 63 5.39 0.59 -7.02
N PRO A 64 5.53 1.45 -6.01
CA PRO A 64 4.49 2.40 -5.65
C PRO A 64 4.17 3.36 -6.82
N LYS A 65 2.90 3.47 -7.15
CA LYS A 65 2.34 4.32 -8.20
C LYS A 65 1.16 5.12 -7.68
N GLY A 66 0.76 6.12 -8.43
CA GLY A 66 -0.36 6.98 -8.10
C GLY A 66 0.07 8.37 -7.64
N ILE A 67 -0.90 9.28 -7.53
CA ILE A 67 -0.68 10.68 -7.18
C ILE A 67 0.08 10.81 -5.85
N GLY A 68 -0.37 10.10 -4.80
CA GLY A 68 0.26 10.13 -3.49
C GLY A 68 1.67 9.55 -3.50
N ALA A 69 1.91 8.46 -4.24
CA ALA A 69 3.23 7.85 -4.34
C ALA A 69 4.24 8.79 -5.01
N GLU A 70 3.86 9.46 -6.11
CA GLU A 70 4.75 10.39 -6.81
C GLU A 70 5.02 11.66 -5.99
N LEU A 71 3.98 12.22 -5.37
CA LEU A 71 4.15 13.36 -4.47
C LEU A 71 5.08 13.03 -3.30
N LEU A 72 4.94 11.85 -2.69
CA LEU A 72 5.81 11.38 -1.61
C LEU A 72 7.25 11.16 -2.08
N ALA A 73 7.46 10.65 -3.29
CA ALA A 73 8.80 10.52 -3.86
C ALA A 73 9.49 11.90 -4.06
N HIS A 74 8.74 12.92 -4.49
CA HIS A 74 9.24 14.29 -4.57
C HIS A 74 9.48 14.92 -3.19
N PHE A 75 8.58 14.69 -2.25
CA PHE A 75 8.71 15.17 -0.88
C PHE A 75 9.94 14.56 -0.18
N GLU A 76 10.19 13.27 -0.34
CA GLU A 76 11.40 12.62 0.20
C GLU A 76 12.69 13.24 -0.34
N LYS A 77 12.73 13.62 -1.63
CA LYS A 77 13.88 14.35 -2.19
C LYS A 77 14.12 15.69 -1.49
N ASP A 78 13.05 16.41 -1.15
CA ASP A 78 13.17 17.66 -0.40
C ASP A 78 13.57 17.46 1.05
N LEU A 79 13.02 16.45 1.72
CA LEU A 79 13.42 16.08 3.08
C LEU A 79 14.90 15.73 3.17
N ARG A 80 15.45 15.05 2.17
CA ARG A 80 16.88 14.72 2.09
C ARG A 80 17.78 15.94 1.94
N LYS A 81 17.29 17.07 1.44
CA LYS A 81 18.02 18.36 1.45
C LYS A 81 18.13 18.93 2.86
N ILE A 82 17.12 18.66 3.72
CA ILE A 82 17.12 19.09 5.13
C ILE A 82 18.00 18.16 5.96
N LYS A 83 17.82 16.86 5.78
CA LYS A 83 18.62 15.81 6.43
C LYS A 83 18.87 14.65 5.48
N PRO A 84 20.09 14.46 4.95
CA PRO A 84 20.39 13.45 3.91
C PRO A 84 20.04 12.01 4.29
N LYS A 85 19.98 11.69 5.59
CA LYS A 85 19.68 10.34 6.10
C LYS A 85 18.20 10.11 6.39
N LEU A 86 17.36 11.13 6.27
CA LEU A 86 15.94 11.02 6.54
C LEU A 86 15.25 10.21 5.43
N ASN A 87 14.63 9.11 5.80
CA ASN A 87 13.90 8.23 4.91
C ASN A 87 12.40 8.37 5.14
N VAL A 88 11.61 8.14 4.09
CA VAL A 88 10.16 8.04 4.18
C VAL A 88 9.78 6.57 4.25
N GLN A 89 9.13 6.15 5.33
CA GLN A 89 8.53 4.83 5.48
C GLN A 89 7.04 4.91 5.20
N ILE A 90 6.58 4.21 4.17
CA ILE A 90 5.16 4.13 3.82
C ILE A 90 4.52 2.99 4.59
N ILE A 91 3.35 3.24 5.16
CA ILE A 91 2.54 2.28 5.92
C ILE A 91 1.11 2.32 5.37
N PRO A 92 0.73 1.42 4.46
CA PRO A 92 -0.64 1.28 4.01
C PRO A 92 -1.56 0.78 5.13
N LEU A 93 -2.71 1.42 5.29
CA LEU A 93 -3.73 1.06 6.30
C LEU A 93 -5.13 1.13 5.70
N ALA A 94 -6.09 0.46 6.34
CA ALA A 94 -7.50 0.71 6.10
C ALA A 94 -7.85 2.17 6.43
N ARG A 95 -8.85 2.71 5.77
CA ARG A 95 -9.12 4.16 5.83
C ARG A 95 -9.51 4.64 7.22
N ASP A 96 -10.29 3.85 7.96
CA ASP A 96 -10.69 4.10 9.34
C ASP A 96 -9.52 4.08 10.34
N GLN A 97 -8.44 3.35 10.01
CA GLN A 97 -7.26 3.24 10.86
C GLN A 97 -6.26 4.39 10.70
N LEU A 98 -6.41 5.24 9.68
CA LEU A 98 -5.43 6.30 9.38
C LEU A 98 -5.31 7.32 10.50
N LEU A 99 -6.42 7.93 10.93
CA LEU A 99 -6.42 8.97 11.97
C LEU A 99 -6.12 8.38 13.36
N PRO A 100 -6.73 7.28 13.80
CA PRO A 100 -6.34 6.65 15.06
C PRO A 100 -4.86 6.26 15.13
N SER A 101 -4.28 5.74 14.04
CA SER A 101 -2.85 5.41 13.98
C SER A 101 -1.94 6.63 13.97
N LEU A 102 -2.39 7.75 13.43
CA LEU A 102 -1.69 9.01 13.52
C LEU A 102 -1.69 9.54 14.97
N GLU A 103 -2.85 9.55 15.61
CA GLU A 103 -3.05 10.05 16.97
C GLU A 103 -2.24 9.24 17.99
N ASN A 104 -2.25 7.90 17.89
CA ASN A 104 -1.52 7.01 18.79
C ASN A 104 0.00 6.95 18.54
N GLY A 105 0.51 7.66 17.53
CA GLY A 105 1.95 7.71 17.24
C GLY A 105 2.49 6.55 16.40
N SER A 106 1.64 5.75 15.74
CA SER A 106 2.06 4.72 14.78
C SER A 106 2.51 5.29 13.44
N GLY A 107 2.19 6.55 13.14
CA GLY A 107 2.63 7.31 11.98
C GLY A 107 2.85 8.78 12.31
N ASP A 108 3.43 9.54 11.40
CA ASP A 108 3.75 10.96 11.58
C ASP A 108 2.98 11.86 10.62
N LEU A 109 2.63 11.34 9.45
CA LEU A 109 1.94 12.05 8.37
C LEU A 109 0.94 11.13 7.69
N VAL A 110 -0.26 11.61 7.36
CA VAL A 110 -1.23 10.88 6.53
C VAL A 110 -1.32 11.50 5.14
N VAL A 111 -1.19 10.66 4.11
CA VAL A 111 -1.32 11.02 2.70
C VAL A 111 -2.32 10.07 2.04
N ALA A 112 -3.62 10.39 2.15
CA ALA A 112 -4.70 9.47 1.80
C ALA A 112 -5.94 10.17 1.19
N ASN A 113 -5.76 11.30 0.54
CA ASN A 113 -6.87 12.06 -0.07
C ASN A 113 -7.99 12.38 0.95
N LEU A 114 -7.62 12.92 2.10
CA LEU A 114 -8.56 13.25 3.17
C LEU A 114 -9.11 14.67 3.01
N THR A 115 -10.44 14.77 3.00
CA THR A 115 -11.16 16.05 3.03
C THR A 115 -11.02 16.71 4.40
N ILE A 116 -10.73 18.01 4.41
CA ILE A 116 -10.76 18.81 5.62
C ILE A 116 -12.21 18.96 6.07
N THR A 117 -12.52 18.50 7.28
CA THR A 117 -13.84 18.68 7.93
C THR A 117 -13.65 19.26 9.33
N GLU A 118 -14.68 19.93 9.85
CA GLU A 118 -14.62 20.51 11.20
C GLU A 118 -14.42 19.43 12.27
N ALA A 119 -15.08 18.28 12.10
CA ALA A 119 -14.93 17.15 13.02
C ALA A 119 -13.47 16.64 13.08
N ARG A 120 -12.79 16.56 11.94
CA ARG A 120 -11.38 16.13 11.87
C ARG A 120 -10.41 17.17 12.44
N LYS A 121 -10.68 18.48 12.21
CA LYS A 121 -9.85 19.56 12.78
C LYS A 121 -9.78 19.56 14.30
N GLN A 122 -10.79 19.00 14.96
CA GLN A 122 -10.79 18.87 16.44
C GLN A 122 -9.70 17.90 16.94
N LYS A 123 -9.25 16.97 16.09
CA LYS A 123 -8.35 15.87 16.48
C LYS A 123 -6.96 15.99 15.87
N VAL A 124 -6.86 16.55 14.68
CA VAL A 124 -5.64 16.57 13.87
C VAL A 124 -5.41 17.91 13.20
N ASP A 125 -4.16 18.16 12.80
CA ASP A 125 -3.77 19.30 11.99
C ASP A 125 -3.71 18.94 10.50
N PHE A 126 -4.09 19.90 9.67
CA PHE A 126 -4.01 19.81 8.22
C PHE A 126 -2.92 20.72 7.66
N SER A 127 -2.29 20.28 6.58
CA SER A 127 -1.48 21.13 5.72
C SER A 127 -2.35 22.18 5.01
N THR A 128 -1.73 23.13 4.32
CA THR A 128 -2.41 23.87 3.24
C THR A 128 -3.00 22.86 2.26
N PRO A 129 -4.17 23.17 1.65
CA PRO A 129 -4.79 22.25 0.70
C PRO A 129 -3.88 21.91 -0.49
N ILE A 130 -3.78 20.62 -0.80
CA ILE A 130 -3.12 20.16 -2.02
C ILE A 130 -4.08 20.20 -3.21
N LEU A 131 -5.39 20.11 -2.93
CA LEU A 131 -6.46 20.19 -3.91
C LEU A 131 -7.63 20.95 -3.30
N SER A 132 -8.18 21.92 -4.01
CA SER A 132 -9.27 22.80 -3.55
C SER A 132 -10.44 22.80 -4.52
N GLY A 133 -11.60 23.25 -4.05
CA GLY A 133 -12.80 23.36 -4.88
C GLY A 133 -13.43 22.00 -5.22
N ILE A 134 -13.19 21.00 -4.40
CA ILE A 134 -13.72 19.65 -4.60
C ILE A 134 -15.18 19.61 -4.21
N GLU A 135 -15.97 18.91 -5.03
CA GLU A 135 -17.37 18.61 -4.75
C GLU A 135 -17.51 17.09 -4.47
N GLU A 136 -18.48 16.72 -3.65
CA GLU A 136 -18.86 15.34 -3.42
C GLU A 136 -20.11 15.04 -4.27
N TRP A 137 -19.94 14.17 -5.27
CA TRP A 137 -21.00 13.82 -6.21
C TRP A 137 -21.60 12.46 -5.92
N VAL A 138 -22.94 12.38 -5.99
CA VAL A 138 -23.63 11.08 -6.04
C VAL A 138 -23.40 10.48 -7.42
N ILE A 139 -22.94 9.22 -7.44
CA ILE A 139 -22.69 8.42 -8.64
C ILE A 139 -23.70 7.28 -8.65
N THR A 140 -24.37 7.06 -9.79
CA THR A 140 -25.35 5.98 -9.99
C THR A 140 -25.07 5.26 -11.30
N ASN A 141 -25.75 4.13 -11.53
CA ASN A 141 -25.79 3.56 -12.86
C ASN A 141 -26.43 4.55 -13.86
N LYS A 142 -25.97 4.55 -15.11
CA LYS A 142 -26.40 5.50 -16.16
C LYS A 142 -27.90 5.47 -16.41
N ASN A 143 -28.58 4.32 -16.18
CA ASN A 143 -30.02 4.15 -16.37
C ASN A 143 -30.84 4.79 -15.25
N THR A 144 -30.28 5.18 -14.14
CA THR A 144 -30.98 5.88 -13.06
C THR A 144 -31.46 7.25 -13.56
N PRO A 145 -32.68 7.72 -13.29
CA PRO A 145 -33.12 9.08 -13.62
C PRO A 145 -32.15 10.15 -13.08
N THR A 146 -31.95 11.22 -13.84
CA THR A 146 -31.02 12.29 -13.44
C THR A 146 -31.53 13.03 -12.22
N ILE A 147 -30.74 13.14 -11.18
CA ILE A 147 -31.04 13.88 -9.96
C ILE A 147 -30.61 15.33 -10.16
N THR A 148 -31.54 16.24 -10.02
CA THR A 148 -31.36 17.70 -10.25
C THR A 148 -31.71 18.55 -9.04
N LYS A 149 -32.37 17.96 -8.04
CA LYS A 149 -32.75 18.61 -6.75
C LYS A 149 -32.41 17.67 -5.59
N LEU A 150 -32.07 18.27 -4.45
CA LEU A 150 -31.67 17.53 -3.26
C LEU A 150 -32.77 16.59 -2.75
N GLU A 151 -34.04 17.03 -2.86
CA GLU A 151 -35.22 16.28 -2.43
C GLU A 151 -35.37 14.93 -3.16
N GLN A 152 -34.84 14.81 -4.35
CA GLN A 152 -34.86 13.56 -5.13
C GLN A 152 -33.93 12.47 -4.54
N LEU A 153 -33.11 12.83 -3.59
CA LEU A 153 -32.29 11.88 -2.81
C LEU A 153 -33.07 11.27 -1.64
N SER A 154 -34.24 11.83 -1.28
CA SER A 154 -35.11 11.31 -0.22
C SER A 154 -35.47 9.85 -0.47
N GLY A 155 -35.26 8.99 0.54
CA GLY A 155 -35.49 7.55 0.48
C GLY A 155 -34.58 6.78 -0.46
N LYS A 156 -33.58 7.41 -1.07
CA LYS A 156 -32.58 6.71 -1.90
C LYS A 156 -31.55 5.98 -1.03
N GLU A 157 -31.12 4.83 -1.52
CA GLU A 157 -30.08 4.02 -0.90
C GLU A 157 -28.71 4.45 -1.42
N ILE A 158 -27.77 4.74 -0.50
CA ILE A 158 -26.38 5.14 -0.83
C ILE A 158 -25.40 4.34 0.00
N TRP A 159 -24.39 3.78 -0.64
CA TRP A 159 -23.32 2.99 -0.04
C TRP A 159 -22.10 3.87 0.21
N VAL A 160 -21.60 3.91 1.45
CA VAL A 160 -20.44 4.72 1.86
C VAL A 160 -19.66 4.05 2.98
N ARG A 161 -18.37 4.38 3.11
CA ARG A 161 -17.60 4.02 4.31
C ARG A 161 -17.98 4.92 5.48
N ALA A 162 -18.06 4.34 6.67
CA ALA A 162 -18.41 5.07 7.89
C ALA A 162 -17.38 6.17 8.22
N SER A 163 -16.09 5.95 7.92
CA SER A 163 -14.99 6.89 8.16
C SER A 163 -14.92 8.05 7.14
N SER A 164 -15.73 8.02 6.07
CA SER A 164 -15.65 8.98 4.98
C SER A 164 -16.32 10.33 5.30
N SER A 165 -15.81 11.42 4.69
CA SER A 165 -16.50 12.71 4.68
C SER A 165 -17.87 12.65 3.99
N TYR A 166 -18.06 11.68 3.11
CA TYR A 166 -19.32 11.46 2.40
C TYR A 166 -20.46 11.12 3.36
N PHE A 167 -20.18 10.31 4.40
CA PHE A 167 -21.16 10.03 5.44
C PHE A 167 -21.53 11.30 6.22
N GLU A 168 -20.58 12.15 6.60
CA GLU A 168 -20.85 13.45 7.23
C GLU A 168 -21.74 14.31 6.34
N SER A 169 -21.50 14.32 5.04
CA SER A 169 -22.29 15.08 4.06
C SER A 169 -23.72 14.55 3.92
N ILE A 170 -23.89 13.22 3.88
CA ILE A 170 -25.22 12.60 3.87
C ILE A 170 -26.00 12.95 5.15
N GLN A 171 -25.34 12.91 6.31
CA GLN A 171 -25.98 13.32 7.56
C GLN A 171 -26.48 14.79 7.52
N SER A 172 -25.69 15.69 6.90
CA SER A 172 -26.09 17.09 6.71
C SER A 172 -27.30 17.23 5.77
N VAL A 173 -27.30 16.46 4.67
CA VAL A 173 -28.44 16.40 3.73
C VAL A 173 -29.67 15.84 4.44
N ASN A 174 -29.54 14.77 5.23
CA ASN A 174 -30.64 14.17 5.96
C ASN A 174 -31.28 15.14 6.95
N LYS A 175 -30.47 15.98 7.64
CA LYS A 175 -31.00 17.07 8.48
C LYS A 175 -31.85 18.05 7.66
N THR A 176 -31.47 18.33 6.42
CA THR A 176 -32.20 19.23 5.51
C THR A 176 -33.50 18.59 5.01
N LEU A 177 -33.46 17.30 4.65
CA LEU A 177 -34.66 16.56 4.23
C LEU A 177 -35.67 16.45 5.37
N ASN A 178 -35.21 16.10 6.58
CA ASN A 178 -36.08 16.01 7.77
C ASN A 178 -36.78 17.34 8.09
N LYS A 179 -36.09 18.50 7.96
CA LYS A 179 -36.71 19.83 8.12
C LYS A 179 -37.82 20.11 7.10
N LYS A 180 -37.78 19.42 5.96
CA LYS A 180 -38.81 19.50 4.91
C LYS A 180 -39.90 18.42 5.01
N GLY A 181 -39.87 17.60 6.06
CA GLY A 181 -40.80 16.48 6.25
C GLY A 181 -40.56 15.31 5.28
N LEU A 182 -39.37 15.23 4.66
CA LEU A 182 -39.05 14.19 3.69
C LEU A 182 -38.25 13.05 4.35
N PRO A 183 -38.47 11.79 3.94
CA PRO A 183 -37.65 10.66 4.39
C PRO A 183 -36.16 10.88 4.17
N PRO A 184 -35.30 10.43 5.11
CA PRO A 184 -33.85 10.53 4.95
C PRO A 184 -33.32 9.62 3.85
N ILE A 185 -32.11 9.89 3.38
CA ILE A 185 -31.31 8.96 2.56
C ILE A 185 -31.02 7.73 3.43
N ILE A 186 -31.20 6.55 2.87
CA ILE A 186 -30.88 5.26 3.49
C ILE A 186 -29.40 4.99 3.26
N VAL A 187 -28.64 4.88 4.34
CA VAL A 187 -27.21 4.64 4.30
C VAL A 187 -26.91 3.16 4.50
N HIS A 188 -26.15 2.60 3.57
CA HIS A 188 -25.53 1.29 3.71
C HIS A 188 -24.03 1.46 3.94
N PHE A 189 -23.50 0.94 5.04
CA PHE A 189 -22.08 0.95 5.30
C PHE A 189 -21.40 -0.18 4.55
N ILE A 190 -20.21 0.12 4.06
CA ILE A 190 -19.35 -0.79 3.34
C ILE A 190 -18.02 -0.93 4.07
N GLU A 191 -17.32 -2.01 3.80
CA GLU A 191 -16.03 -2.31 4.39
C GLU A 191 -15.00 -1.20 4.13
N GLU A 192 -14.25 -0.84 5.17
CA GLU A 192 -13.24 0.21 5.11
C GLU A 192 -12.02 -0.16 4.25
N THR A 193 -11.79 -1.46 4.04
CA THR A 193 -10.70 -2.00 3.21
C THR A 193 -11.00 -1.99 1.71
N LEU A 194 -12.28 -1.94 1.29
CA LEU A 194 -12.65 -1.87 -0.12
C LEU A 194 -12.10 -0.59 -0.76
N GLN A 195 -11.50 -0.72 -1.94
CA GLN A 195 -11.00 0.42 -2.70
C GLN A 195 -12.11 1.04 -3.56
N ASP A 196 -11.90 2.27 -4.02
CA ASP A 196 -12.92 2.96 -4.83
C ASP A 196 -13.20 2.22 -6.14
N TYR A 197 -12.21 1.55 -6.76
CA TYR A 197 -12.43 0.78 -7.98
C TYR A 197 -13.38 -0.41 -7.78
N GLU A 198 -13.35 -1.04 -6.60
CA GLU A 198 -14.24 -2.15 -6.26
C GLU A 198 -15.69 -1.64 -6.13
N LEU A 199 -15.87 -0.52 -5.44
CA LEU A 199 -17.19 0.11 -5.28
C LEU A 199 -17.76 0.58 -6.61
N VAL A 200 -16.94 1.21 -7.43
CA VAL A 200 -17.37 1.64 -8.78
C VAL A 200 -17.67 0.44 -9.66
N GLY A 201 -16.92 -0.66 -9.54
CA GLY A 201 -17.20 -1.92 -10.20
C GLY A 201 -18.54 -2.52 -9.78
N MET A 202 -18.85 -2.56 -8.49
CA MET A 202 -20.13 -3.01 -7.95
C MET A 202 -21.30 -2.14 -8.47
N LEU A 203 -21.10 -0.81 -8.51
CA LEU A 203 -22.09 0.13 -9.06
C LEU A 203 -22.30 -0.07 -10.56
N ASN A 204 -21.22 -0.19 -11.32
CA ASN A 204 -21.25 -0.39 -12.77
C ASN A 204 -22.00 -1.68 -13.15
N ASN A 205 -21.81 -2.74 -12.35
CA ASN A 205 -22.49 -4.03 -12.52
C ASN A 205 -23.90 -4.08 -11.91
N GLY A 206 -24.39 -3.01 -11.27
CA GLY A 206 -25.73 -2.91 -10.70
C GLY A 206 -25.94 -3.61 -9.37
N TYR A 207 -24.88 -4.06 -8.69
CA TYR A 207 -24.98 -4.69 -7.36
C TYR A 207 -25.34 -3.69 -6.25
N ILE A 208 -24.92 -2.45 -6.40
CA ILE A 208 -25.28 -1.35 -5.51
C ILE A 208 -25.89 -0.20 -6.33
N LYS A 209 -26.75 0.63 -5.71
CA LYS A 209 -27.56 1.61 -6.43
C LYS A 209 -26.87 2.97 -6.59
N ALA A 210 -26.17 3.42 -5.57
CA ALA A 210 -25.49 4.71 -5.57
C ALA A 210 -24.31 4.72 -4.60
N ILE A 211 -23.26 5.45 -4.95
CA ILE A 211 -22.12 5.78 -4.09
C ILE A 211 -21.88 7.28 -4.11
N VAL A 212 -20.96 7.76 -3.26
CA VAL A 212 -20.48 9.15 -3.31
C VAL A 212 -19.00 9.13 -3.59
N LEU A 213 -18.54 10.01 -4.48
CA LEU A 213 -17.13 10.22 -4.78
C LEU A 213 -16.83 11.72 -4.84
N ASP A 214 -15.62 12.07 -4.43
CA ASP A 214 -15.04 13.38 -4.74
C ASP A 214 -14.98 13.60 -6.25
N SER A 215 -15.23 14.81 -6.70
CA SER A 215 -15.35 15.18 -8.12
C SER A 215 -14.12 14.79 -8.96
N HIS A 216 -12.89 14.87 -8.40
CA HIS A 216 -11.68 14.43 -9.10
C HIS A 216 -11.57 12.91 -9.21
N LYS A 217 -12.00 12.17 -8.20
CA LYS A 217 -12.10 10.70 -8.26
C LYS A 217 -13.18 10.27 -9.23
N ALA A 218 -14.35 10.91 -9.17
CA ALA A 218 -15.44 10.65 -10.09
C ALA A 218 -15.03 10.86 -11.56
N LYS A 219 -14.22 11.90 -11.86
CA LYS A 219 -13.69 12.12 -13.24
C LYS A 219 -12.88 10.93 -13.72
N LEU A 220 -11.99 10.37 -12.88
CA LEU A 220 -11.21 9.18 -13.23
C LEU A 220 -12.12 8.03 -13.64
N TRP A 221 -13.11 7.71 -12.81
CA TRP A 221 -13.96 6.54 -13.01
C TRP A 221 -15.00 6.72 -14.12
N LEU A 222 -15.51 7.94 -14.33
CA LEU A 222 -16.37 8.27 -15.47
C LEU A 222 -15.64 8.14 -16.82
N ASN A 223 -14.32 8.29 -16.84
CA ASN A 223 -13.51 8.07 -18.03
C ASN A 223 -13.15 6.58 -18.24
N ALA A 224 -13.31 5.74 -17.21
CA ALA A 224 -12.94 4.33 -17.23
C ALA A 224 -14.13 3.37 -17.29
N MET A 225 -15.34 3.82 -16.98
CA MET A 225 -16.56 3.00 -16.86
C MET A 225 -17.72 3.65 -17.64
N ASP A 226 -18.35 2.87 -18.52
CA ASP A 226 -19.37 3.38 -19.43
C ASP A 226 -20.80 3.40 -18.83
N ASP A 227 -21.04 2.60 -17.77
CA ASP A 227 -22.39 2.39 -17.23
C ASP A 227 -22.67 3.16 -15.94
N ILE A 228 -21.84 4.15 -15.63
CA ILE A 228 -22.04 5.04 -14.47
C ILE A 228 -22.22 6.50 -14.88
N LYS A 229 -22.89 7.27 -14.03
CA LYS A 229 -23.03 8.72 -14.20
C LYS A 229 -22.98 9.48 -12.88
N ALA A 230 -22.52 10.72 -12.92
CA ALA A 230 -22.46 11.64 -11.80
C ALA A 230 -23.60 12.67 -11.84
N HIS A 231 -24.20 12.93 -10.68
CA HIS A 231 -25.24 13.94 -10.50
C HIS A 231 -24.64 15.29 -10.07
N LYS A 232 -23.89 15.92 -10.97
CA LYS A 232 -23.06 17.12 -10.71
C LYS A 232 -23.87 18.36 -10.28
N LYS A 233 -25.20 18.42 -10.63
CA LYS A 233 -26.06 19.56 -10.28
C LYS A 233 -26.43 19.59 -8.79
N VAL A 234 -26.27 18.47 -8.08
CA VAL A 234 -26.67 18.29 -6.67
C VAL A 234 -25.51 17.69 -5.87
N PRO A 235 -24.40 18.41 -5.72
CA PRO A 235 -23.31 17.93 -4.89
C PRO A 235 -23.72 17.91 -3.41
N LEU A 236 -23.32 16.88 -2.68
CA LEU A 236 -23.56 16.79 -1.23
C LEU A 236 -22.71 17.76 -0.44
N ARG A 237 -21.52 18.07 -0.96
CA ARG A 237 -20.57 19.08 -0.43
C ARG A 237 -20.02 19.88 -1.59
N LYS A 238 -19.82 21.19 -1.38
CA LYS A 238 -19.13 22.12 -2.30
C LYS A 238 -17.89 22.70 -1.63
N ASN A 239 -16.97 23.15 -2.44
CA ASN A 239 -15.74 23.84 -1.99
C ASN A 239 -14.91 23.03 -0.97
N GLY A 240 -14.93 21.69 -1.09
CA GLY A 240 -14.10 20.81 -0.29
C GLY A 240 -12.60 21.04 -0.57
N ASN A 241 -11.79 20.80 0.45
CA ASN A 241 -10.34 20.89 0.37
C ASN A 241 -9.72 19.56 0.81
N ILE A 242 -8.78 19.04 0.02
CA ILE A 242 -8.00 17.85 0.34
C ILE A 242 -6.64 18.31 0.85
N ALA A 243 -6.18 17.71 1.96
CA ALA A 243 -4.89 18.04 2.55
C ALA A 243 -4.19 16.83 3.14
N TRP A 244 -2.90 16.97 3.38
CA TRP A 244 -2.12 16.03 4.18
C TRP A 244 -2.38 16.31 5.66
N VAL A 245 -2.32 15.25 6.48
CA VAL A 245 -2.72 15.32 7.88
C VAL A 245 -1.57 14.96 8.79
N MET A 246 -1.41 15.68 9.87
CA MET A 246 -0.42 15.43 10.91
C MET A 246 -1.05 15.58 12.29
N ARG A 247 -0.36 15.08 13.32
CA ARG A 247 -0.79 15.31 14.71
C ARG A 247 -0.86 16.80 15.02
N GLN A 248 -1.76 17.16 15.92
CA GLN A 248 -1.74 18.49 16.53
C GLN A 248 -0.37 18.74 17.19
N ASN A 249 0.00 20.00 17.34
CA ASN A 249 1.28 20.41 17.92
C ASN A 249 2.53 19.90 17.18
N SER A 250 2.44 19.82 15.83
CA SER A 250 3.58 19.49 14.95
C SER A 250 3.93 20.65 14.02
N PRO A 251 4.27 21.86 14.54
CA PRO A 251 4.46 23.07 13.73
C PRO A 251 5.65 22.97 12.78
N GLN A 252 6.74 22.30 13.15
CA GLN A 252 7.92 22.16 12.30
C GLN A 252 7.63 21.25 11.10
N LEU A 253 6.99 20.09 11.32
CA LEU A 253 6.57 19.19 10.25
C LEU A 253 5.57 19.89 9.33
N LYS A 254 4.58 20.61 9.90
CA LYS A 254 3.58 21.38 9.16
C LYS A 254 4.22 22.44 8.26
N ALA A 255 5.24 23.15 8.75
CA ALA A 255 5.95 24.16 7.97
C ALA A 255 6.67 23.53 6.76
N VAL A 256 7.35 22.40 6.95
CA VAL A 256 8.06 21.68 5.87
C VAL A 256 7.07 21.11 4.86
N VAL A 257 5.98 20.49 5.32
CA VAL A 257 4.90 19.97 4.46
C VAL A 257 4.28 21.12 3.65
N ASN A 258 3.92 22.24 4.28
CA ASN A 258 3.32 23.38 3.59
C ASN A 258 4.24 23.98 2.53
N LYS A 259 5.55 24.08 2.81
CA LYS A 259 6.55 24.53 1.83
C LYS A 259 6.60 23.61 0.60
N PHE A 260 6.46 22.30 0.80
CA PHE A 260 6.36 21.35 -0.29
C PHE A 260 5.04 21.51 -1.07
N ILE A 261 3.90 21.59 -0.36
CA ILE A 261 2.58 21.74 -0.97
C ILE A 261 2.47 22.97 -1.84
N GLN A 262 3.06 24.11 -1.44
CA GLN A 262 3.06 25.34 -2.24
C GLN A 262 3.55 25.15 -3.67
N LYS A 263 4.48 24.23 -3.93
CA LYS A 263 5.06 23.96 -5.26
C LYS A 263 4.52 22.68 -5.92
N SER A 264 3.70 21.88 -5.23
CA SER A 264 3.20 20.59 -5.71
C SER A 264 1.69 20.45 -5.71
N ARG A 265 0.95 21.43 -5.22
CA ARG A 265 -0.53 21.46 -5.23
C ARG A 265 -1.08 21.57 -6.65
N SER A 266 -2.34 21.24 -6.83
CA SER A 266 -3.08 21.55 -8.06
C SER A 266 -2.96 23.02 -8.40
N GLY A 267 -2.78 23.35 -9.68
CA GLY A 267 -2.49 24.69 -10.20
C GLY A 267 -0.98 24.99 -10.31
N THR A 268 -0.09 24.18 -9.75
CA THR A 268 1.36 24.27 -10.00
C THR A 268 1.77 23.30 -11.12
N LEU A 269 2.93 23.54 -11.74
CA LEU A 269 3.43 22.67 -12.80
C LEU A 269 3.54 21.23 -12.34
N LEU A 270 4.19 20.95 -11.20
CA LEU A 270 4.35 19.59 -10.67
C LEU A 270 3.01 18.96 -10.35
N GLY A 271 2.12 19.68 -9.66
CA GLY A 271 0.78 19.18 -9.32
C GLY A 271 -0.01 18.84 -10.57
N ASN A 272 -0.08 19.75 -11.55
CA ASN A 272 -0.85 19.52 -12.77
C ASN A 272 -0.33 18.33 -13.57
N VAL A 273 1.01 18.18 -13.71
CA VAL A 273 1.60 17.02 -14.40
C VAL A 273 1.23 15.70 -13.73
N ILE A 274 1.32 15.64 -12.39
CA ILE A 274 0.99 14.41 -11.66
C ILE A 274 -0.51 14.12 -11.73
N TYR A 275 -1.37 15.12 -11.50
CA TYR A 275 -2.83 14.92 -11.55
C TYR A 275 -3.30 14.52 -12.95
N SER A 276 -2.81 15.20 -14.01
CA SER A 276 -3.18 14.86 -15.38
C SER A 276 -2.77 13.42 -15.76
N LYS A 277 -1.61 12.99 -15.30
CA LYS A 277 -1.11 11.62 -15.55
C LYS A 277 -2.05 10.54 -15.04
N TYR A 278 -2.73 10.75 -13.90
CA TYR A 278 -3.55 9.73 -13.24
C TYR A 278 -5.05 9.97 -13.34
N ILE A 279 -5.51 11.21 -13.56
CA ILE A 279 -6.94 11.54 -13.60
C ILE A 279 -7.42 11.71 -15.04
N ASP A 280 -6.67 12.45 -15.88
CA ASP A 280 -7.11 12.73 -17.26
C ASP A 280 -6.72 11.60 -18.21
N ASN A 281 -5.64 10.88 -17.94
CA ASN A 281 -5.16 9.76 -18.74
C ASN A 281 -5.41 8.43 -18.02
N THR A 282 -6.31 7.60 -18.55
CA THR A 282 -6.67 6.29 -17.98
C THR A 282 -5.86 5.11 -18.55
N ASN A 283 -4.92 5.34 -19.47
CA ASN A 283 -4.12 4.26 -20.08
C ASN A 283 -3.30 3.44 -19.07
N TRP A 284 -2.91 4.03 -17.94
CA TRP A 284 -2.24 3.33 -16.86
C TRP A 284 -3.15 2.29 -16.19
N LEU A 285 -4.47 2.55 -16.13
CA LEU A 285 -5.46 1.64 -15.53
C LEU A 285 -5.50 0.30 -16.29
N ASN A 286 -5.51 0.35 -17.62
CA ASN A 286 -5.43 -0.84 -18.46
C ASN A 286 -4.14 -1.64 -18.25
N LYS A 287 -3.04 -0.96 -17.89
CA LYS A 287 -1.77 -1.62 -17.54
C LYS A 287 -1.83 -2.26 -16.15
N ALA A 288 -2.37 -1.54 -15.17
CA ALA A 288 -2.50 -2.02 -13.79
C ALA A 288 -3.44 -3.24 -13.69
N LEU A 289 -4.52 -3.24 -14.45
CA LEU A 289 -5.51 -4.32 -14.50
C LEU A 289 -5.26 -5.35 -15.62
N ASN A 290 -4.06 -5.39 -16.23
CA ASN A 290 -3.74 -6.30 -17.32
C ASN A 290 -3.70 -7.76 -16.84
N PRO A 291 -4.57 -8.67 -17.36
CA PRO A 291 -4.66 -10.05 -16.89
C PRO A 291 -3.36 -10.83 -17.01
N LYS A 292 -2.54 -10.58 -18.07
CA LYS A 292 -1.25 -11.25 -18.26
C LYS A 292 -0.25 -10.85 -17.18
N LYS A 293 -0.24 -9.58 -16.76
CA LYS A 293 0.63 -9.11 -15.67
C LYS A 293 0.18 -9.67 -14.32
N ILE A 294 -1.14 -9.71 -14.07
CA ILE A 294 -1.70 -10.32 -12.86
C ILE A 294 -1.27 -11.79 -12.78
N ALA A 295 -1.49 -12.58 -13.84
CA ALA A 295 -1.09 -13.98 -13.89
C ALA A 295 0.44 -14.18 -13.72
N GLN A 296 1.26 -13.25 -14.22
CA GLN A 296 2.71 -13.28 -14.00
C GLN A 296 3.07 -13.03 -12.53
N LEU A 297 2.42 -12.09 -11.86
CA LEU A 297 2.62 -11.81 -10.43
C LEU A 297 2.15 -12.98 -9.57
N GLU A 298 1.01 -13.59 -9.89
CA GLU A 298 0.51 -14.80 -9.22
C GLU A 298 1.53 -15.95 -9.32
N LYS A 299 2.11 -16.16 -10.50
CA LYS A 299 3.16 -17.17 -10.69
C LYS A 299 4.42 -16.88 -9.86
N LEU A 300 4.85 -15.63 -9.77
CA LEU A 300 5.98 -15.23 -8.93
C LEU A 300 5.65 -15.41 -7.45
N SER A 301 4.45 -15.03 -7.02
CA SER A 301 3.98 -15.21 -5.65
C SER A 301 4.01 -16.68 -5.24
N ALA A 302 3.52 -17.59 -6.09
CA ALA A 302 3.56 -19.03 -5.86
C ALA A 302 4.99 -19.57 -5.70
N LEU A 303 5.96 -19.06 -6.48
CA LEU A 303 7.37 -19.45 -6.35
C LEU A 303 7.98 -18.91 -5.05
N PHE A 304 7.70 -17.64 -4.70
CA PHE A 304 8.17 -17.06 -3.44
C PHE A 304 7.60 -17.80 -2.23
N SER A 305 6.31 -18.14 -2.23
CA SER A 305 5.65 -18.91 -1.16
C SER A 305 6.29 -20.27 -1.00
N ARG A 306 6.47 -21.03 -2.10
CA ARG A 306 7.09 -22.36 -2.09
C ARG A 306 8.47 -22.34 -1.43
N TYR A 307 9.33 -21.38 -1.78
CA TYR A 307 10.68 -21.29 -1.23
C TYR A 307 10.73 -20.58 0.13
N GLY A 308 9.72 -19.76 0.44
CA GLY A 308 9.49 -19.21 1.76
C GLY A 308 9.21 -20.31 2.78
N GLU A 309 8.23 -21.15 2.51
CA GLU A 309 7.88 -22.32 3.32
C GLU A 309 9.08 -23.29 3.46
N LYS A 310 9.74 -23.63 2.34
CA LYS A 310 10.88 -24.54 2.34
C LYS A 310 12.02 -24.11 3.24
N TYR A 311 12.26 -22.80 3.36
CA TYR A 311 13.41 -22.24 4.07
C TYR A 311 13.05 -21.46 5.34
N ASP A 312 11.80 -21.52 5.75
CA ASP A 312 11.29 -20.78 6.90
C ASP A 312 11.60 -19.26 6.77
N LEU A 313 11.24 -18.70 5.62
CA LEU A 313 11.33 -17.28 5.31
C LEU A 313 9.97 -16.74 4.94
N ASP A 314 9.67 -15.54 5.36
CA ASP A 314 8.49 -14.84 4.86
C ASP A 314 8.63 -14.62 3.34
N TYR A 315 7.65 -15.09 2.56
CA TYR A 315 7.70 -15.01 1.11
C TYR A 315 7.69 -13.56 0.59
N LEU A 316 7.07 -12.64 1.33
CA LEU A 316 7.08 -11.21 1.00
C LEU A 316 8.46 -10.58 1.24
N LEU A 317 9.25 -11.11 2.17
CA LEU A 317 10.66 -10.72 2.31
C LEU A 317 11.46 -11.14 1.08
N ILE A 318 11.26 -12.37 0.59
CA ILE A 318 11.91 -12.85 -0.65
C ILE A 318 11.50 -11.97 -1.83
N ALA A 319 10.20 -11.65 -1.94
CA ALA A 319 9.69 -10.74 -2.98
C ALA A 319 10.31 -9.33 -2.88
N ALA A 320 10.45 -8.78 -1.67
CA ALA A 320 11.06 -7.47 -1.46
C ALA A 320 12.54 -7.45 -1.85
N VAL A 321 13.29 -8.52 -1.56
CA VAL A 321 14.67 -8.71 -2.02
C VAL A 321 14.70 -8.79 -3.55
N ALA A 322 13.90 -9.65 -4.17
CA ALA A 322 13.86 -9.82 -5.63
C ALA A 322 13.51 -8.50 -6.34
N TYR A 323 12.57 -7.74 -5.78
CA TYR A 323 12.24 -6.42 -6.32
C TYR A 323 13.41 -5.43 -6.18
N LYS A 324 14.08 -5.39 -5.04
CA LYS A 324 15.24 -4.51 -4.81
C LYS A 324 16.42 -4.86 -5.72
N GLU A 325 16.63 -6.14 -5.98
CA GLU A 325 17.75 -6.64 -6.80
C GLU A 325 17.55 -6.36 -8.30
N SER A 326 16.36 -6.58 -8.83
CA SER A 326 16.14 -6.57 -10.30
C SER A 326 14.86 -5.87 -10.76
N GLY A 327 13.96 -5.45 -9.85
CA GLY A 327 12.60 -5.03 -10.21
C GLY A 327 11.79 -6.18 -10.83
N PHE A 328 12.00 -7.42 -10.37
CA PHE A 328 11.43 -8.66 -10.89
C PHE A 328 11.90 -9.03 -12.32
N ASN A 329 13.00 -8.50 -12.78
CA ASN A 329 13.56 -8.81 -14.09
C ASN A 329 14.57 -9.98 -14.01
N ASN A 330 14.14 -11.19 -14.41
CA ASN A 330 15.02 -12.36 -14.40
C ASN A 330 16.13 -12.32 -15.46
N ASN A 331 16.05 -11.44 -16.45
CA ASN A 331 17.07 -11.31 -17.49
C ASN A 331 18.20 -10.34 -17.13
N LEU A 332 18.08 -9.69 -15.94
CA LEU A 332 19.08 -8.72 -15.50
C LEU A 332 20.42 -9.41 -15.20
N VAL A 333 21.50 -8.84 -15.71
CA VAL A 333 22.88 -9.18 -15.36
C VAL A 333 23.52 -7.96 -14.71
N GLY A 334 23.90 -8.10 -13.45
CA GLY A 334 24.52 -7.04 -12.67
C GLY A 334 26.01 -6.86 -13.01
N THR A 335 26.56 -5.71 -12.63
CA THR A 335 27.94 -5.30 -12.94
C THR A 335 29.02 -6.23 -12.39
N ARG A 336 28.72 -7.02 -11.36
CA ARG A 336 29.65 -8.02 -10.76
C ARG A 336 29.37 -9.45 -11.22
N GLY A 337 28.59 -9.62 -12.30
CA GLY A 337 28.21 -10.94 -12.83
C GLY A 337 27.10 -11.65 -12.06
N ALA A 338 26.44 -11.00 -11.13
CA ALA A 338 25.20 -11.49 -10.50
C ALA A 338 24.10 -11.59 -11.57
N VAL A 339 23.24 -12.58 -11.49
CA VAL A 339 22.24 -12.87 -12.51
C VAL A 339 20.85 -13.09 -11.93
N GLY A 340 19.85 -12.79 -12.73
CA GLY A 340 18.47 -13.17 -12.49
C GLY A 340 17.70 -12.27 -11.54
N ILE A 341 16.50 -12.72 -11.20
CA ILE A 341 15.51 -11.95 -10.43
C ILE A 341 16.03 -11.57 -9.03
N MET A 342 16.83 -12.43 -8.39
CA MET A 342 17.42 -12.20 -7.07
C MET A 342 18.91 -11.83 -7.12
N GLN A 343 19.48 -11.57 -8.32
CA GLN A 343 20.88 -11.17 -8.51
C GLN A 343 21.88 -12.07 -7.76
N VAL A 344 21.75 -13.38 -7.94
CA VAL A 344 22.64 -14.38 -7.33
C VAL A 344 23.91 -14.51 -8.16
N LEU A 345 25.08 -14.46 -7.51
CA LEU A 345 26.35 -14.77 -8.17
C LEU A 345 26.39 -16.26 -8.54
N PRO A 346 26.81 -16.63 -9.75
CA PRO A 346 26.97 -18.03 -10.13
C PRO A 346 27.94 -18.81 -9.22
N SER A 347 28.94 -18.15 -8.64
CA SER A 347 29.82 -18.74 -7.62
C SER A 347 29.07 -19.08 -6.33
N THR A 348 28.20 -18.16 -5.84
CA THR A 348 27.34 -18.41 -4.67
C THR A 348 26.38 -19.57 -4.93
N ALA A 349 25.76 -19.63 -6.11
CA ALA A 349 24.87 -20.73 -6.46
C ALA A 349 25.57 -22.11 -6.50
N ARG A 350 26.84 -22.14 -6.89
CA ARG A 350 27.68 -23.35 -6.91
C ARG A 350 28.31 -23.72 -5.56
N ASP A 351 28.28 -22.81 -4.57
CA ASP A 351 28.79 -23.10 -3.22
C ASP A 351 28.13 -24.41 -2.71
N PRO A 352 28.90 -25.32 -2.05
CA PRO A 352 28.36 -26.60 -1.57
C PRO A 352 27.13 -26.45 -0.64
N ASN A 353 27.05 -25.37 0.12
CA ASN A 353 25.92 -25.08 0.99
C ASN A 353 24.66 -24.65 0.21
N ILE A 354 24.82 -24.11 -0.98
CA ILE A 354 23.71 -23.66 -1.86
C ILE A 354 23.41 -24.73 -2.91
N ASN A 355 24.40 -25.12 -3.70
CA ASN A 355 24.36 -26.22 -4.69
C ASN A 355 23.10 -26.18 -5.60
N ILE A 356 22.85 -25.04 -6.25
CA ILE A 356 21.77 -24.86 -7.21
C ILE A 356 22.38 -24.65 -8.60
N LYS A 357 22.05 -25.59 -9.51
CA LYS A 357 22.48 -25.52 -10.92
C LYS A 357 21.57 -24.58 -11.71
N ASN A 358 22.04 -24.16 -12.89
CA ASN A 358 21.26 -23.37 -13.85
C ASN A 358 20.62 -22.11 -13.26
N VAL A 359 21.36 -21.37 -12.45
CA VAL A 359 20.89 -20.20 -11.69
C VAL A 359 20.31 -19.06 -12.55
N ARG A 360 20.46 -19.11 -13.89
CA ARG A 360 19.81 -18.15 -14.83
C ARG A 360 18.31 -18.45 -15.04
N GLN A 361 17.86 -19.67 -14.75
CA GLN A 361 16.44 -20.00 -14.82
C GLN A 361 15.69 -19.36 -13.67
N LEU A 362 14.50 -18.82 -13.93
CA LEU A 362 13.71 -18.05 -12.96
C LEU A 362 13.53 -18.79 -11.62
N GLU A 363 13.01 -20.00 -11.65
CA GLU A 363 12.75 -20.78 -10.45
C GLU A 363 14.05 -21.12 -9.69
N ASN A 364 15.11 -21.54 -10.42
CA ASN A 364 16.39 -21.83 -9.79
C ASN A 364 17.06 -20.58 -9.20
N ASN A 365 16.81 -19.41 -9.77
CA ASN A 365 17.31 -18.16 -9.24
C ASN A 365 16.62 -17.78 -7.92
N ILE A 366 15.29 -17.88 -7.86
CA ILE A 366 14.51 -17.69 -6.64
C ILE A 366 14.93 -18.71 -5.57
N HIS A 367 15.06 -19.97 -5.97
CA HIS A 367 15.52 -21.06 -5.08
C HIS A 367 16.91 -20.75 -4.49
N ALA A 368 17.87 -20.38 -5.32
CA ALA A 368 19.23 -20.08 -4.88
C ALA A 368 19.26 -18.85 -3.93
N GLY A 369 18.54 -17.79 -4.27
CA GLY A 369 18.44 -16.58 -3.45
C GLY A 369 17.79 -16.85 -2.09
N ALA A 370 16.67 -17.54 -2.06
CA ALA A 370 15.99 -17.91 -0.81
C ALA A 370 16.84 -18.83 0.07
N LYS A 371 17.48 -19.86 -0.54
CA LYS A 371 18.41 -20.75 0.18
C LYS A 371 19.59 -20.00 0.73
N TYR A 372 20.14 -19.04 -0.01
CA TYR A 372 21.27 -18.23 0.45
C TYR A 372 20.88 -17.30 1.62
N LEU A 373 19.70 -16.66 1.56
CA LEU A 373 19.16 -15.89 2.70
C LEU A 373 19.04 -16.77 3.95
N ALA A 374 18.45 -17.96 3.83
CA ALA A 374 18.30 -18.89 4.95
C ALA A 374 19.65 -19.40 5.49
N PHE A 375 20.61 -19.68 4.58
CA PHE A 375 21.98 -20.05 4.98
C PHE A 375 22.64 -18.94 5.79
N LEU A 376 22.62 -17.70 5.30
CA LEU A 376 23.17 -16.54 6.00
C LEU A 376 22.55 -16.36 7.39
N ARG A 377 21.22 -16.43 7.48
CA ARG A 377 20.47 -16.30 8.74
C ARG A 377 20.93 -17.33 9.78
N ARG A 378 21.00 -18.61 9.37
CA ARG A 378 21.31 -19.70 10.29
C ARG A 378 22.80 -19.75 10.64
N GLN A 379 23.67 -19.60 9.65
CA GLN A 379 25.12 -19.79 9.82
C GLN A 379 25.77 -18.65 10.58
N TYR A 380 25.34 -17.40 10.34
CA TYR A 380 26.03 -16.22 10.88
C TYR A 380 25.22 -15.47 11.94
N PHE A 381 23.90 -15.60 11.94
CA PHE A 381 23.02 -14.84 12.83
C PHE A 381 22.09 -15.73 13.65
N GLY A 382 22.46 -17.01 13.85
CA GLY A 382 21.69 -17.98 14.62
C GLY A 382 21.65 -17.74 16.13
N ASP A 383 22.53 -16.87 16.65
CA ASP A 383 22.65 -16.56 18.08
C ASP A 383 21.29 -16.15 18.69
N LYS A 384 20.97 -16.69 19.87
CA LYS A 384 19.74 -16.39 20.62
C LYS A 384 19.70 -14.96 21.14
N ALA A 385 20.85 -14.31 21.32
CA ALA A 385 20.95 -12.91 21.71
C ALA A 385 20.48 -11.94 20.60
N ILE A 386 20.39 -12.39 19.34
CA ILE A 386 19.88 -11.61 18.23
C ILE A 386 18.39 -11.90 18.07
N THR A 387 17.53 -10.90 18.20
CA THR A 387 16.08 -11.06 17.99
C THR A 387 15.79 -11.46 16.54
N THR A 388 14.65 -12.10 16.30
CA THR A 388 14.23 -12.55 14.97
C THR A 388 14.24 -11.38 13.95
N GLU A 389 13.80 -10.22 14.37
CA GLU A 389 13.81 -9.01 13.55
C GLU A 389 15.25 -8.58 13.18
N ASN A 390 16.15 -8.52 14.14
CA ASN A 390 17.55 -8.15 13.89
C ASN A 390 18.27 -9.20 13.04
N LYS A 391 17.92 -10.49 13.16
CA LYS A 391 18.42 -11.54 12.26
C LYS A 391 18.08 -11.24 10.80
N ILE A 392 16.87 -10.72 10.53
CA ILE A 392 16.46 -10.31 9.18
C ILE A 392 17.36 -9.18 8.67
N TYR A 393 17.55 -8.12 9.44
CA TYR A 393 18.36 -6.98 9.00
C TYR A 393 19.83 -7.36 8.77
N PHE A 394 20.43 -8.14 9.66
CA PHE A 394 21.79 -8.65 9.46
C PHE A 394 21.89 -9.57 8.25
N THR A 395 20.89 -10.42 8.00
CA THR A 395 20.83 -11.28 6.82
C THR A 395 20.77 -10.47 5.54
N LEU A 396 19.93 -9.45 5.48
CA LEU A 396 19.85 -8.54 4.33
C LEU A 396 21.16 -7.80 4.08
N ALA A 397 21.79 -7.30 5.15
CA ALA A 397 23.10 -6.66 5.05
C ALA A 397 24.17 -7.62 4.53
N ALA A 398 24.16 -8.87 5.01
CA ALA A 398 25.09 -9.91 4.59
C ALA A 398 24.85 -10.39 3.15
N TYR A 399 23.59 -10.43 2.71
CA TYR A 399 23.24 -10.73 1.32
C TYR A 399 23.87 -9.72 0.35
N ASN A 400 23.84 -8.44 0.72
CA ASN A 400 24.39 -7.35 -0.11
C ASN A 400 25.92 -7.19 0.00
N ALA A 401 26.47 -7.22 1.22
CA ALA A 401 27.86 -6.89 1.49
C ALA A 401 28.76 -8.10 1.82
N GLY A 402 28.17 -9.27 1.99
CA GLY A 402 28.84 -10.46 2.51
C GLY A 402 28.89 -10.51 4.04
N PRO A 403 28.81 -11.73 4.63
CA PRO A 403 28.70 -11.91 6.08
C PRO A 403 29.93 -11.41 6.85
N GLY A 404 31.14 -11.55 6.31
CA GLY A 404 32.37 -11.10 6.95
C GLY A 404 32.40 -9.59 7.20
N ASN A 405 31.83 -8.79 6.29
CA ASN A 405 31.70 -7.34 6.48
C ASN A 405 30.73 -7.01 7.61
N VAL A 406 29.62 -7.72 7.70
CA VAL A 406 28.62 -7.51 8.75
C VAL A 406 29.20 -7.84 10.12
N GLU A 407 29.88 -9.00 10.25
CA GLU A 407 30.55 -9.39 11.49
C GLU A 407 31.63 -8.38 11.94
N LYS A 408 32.40 -7.87 10.99
CA LYS A 408 33.36 -6.80 11.25
C LYS A 408 32.70 -5.53 11.80
N MET A 409 31.52 -5.16 11.24
CA MET A 409 30.80 -3.97 11.72
C MET A 409 30.13 -4.21 13.06
N ARG A 410 29.63 -5.40 13.35
CA ARG A 410 29.13 -5.79 14.68
C ARG A 410 30.22 -5.68 15.76
N LYS A 411 31.40 -6.20 15.48
CA LYS A 411 32.56 -6.06 16.39
C LYS A 411 32.96 -4.60 16.65
N ARG A 412 32.95 -3.78 15.57
CA ARG A 412 33.24 -2.34 15.70
C ARG A 412 32.16 -1.60 16.48
N ALA A 413 30.89 -2.00 16.32
CA ALA A 413 29.76 -1.44 17.07
C ALA A 413 29.96 -1.66 18.57
N ALA A 414 30.28 -2.90 18.99
CA ALA A 414 30.57 -3.21 20.38
C ALA A 414 31.72 -2.37 20.93
N GLN A 415 32.83 -2.20 20.16
CA GLN A 415 34.00 -1.37 20.56
C GLN A 415 33.63 0.12 20.72
N GLN A 416 32.57 0.60 20.09
CA GLN A 416 32.07 1.99 20.15
C GLN A 416 30.90 2.17 21.12
N GLY A 417 30.58 1.16 21.96
CA GLY A 417 29.50 1.22 22.95
C GLY A 417 28.09 1.02 22.38
N TYR A 418 28.00 0.53 21.13
CA TYR A 418 26.70 0.16 20.52
C TYR A 418 26.43 -1.33 20.75
N ASP A 419 25.12 -1.69 20.78
CA ASP A 419 24.73 -3.10 20.85
C ASP A 419 25.02 -3.83 19.52
N PRO A 420 25.92 -4.84 19.49
CA PRO A 420 26.27 -5.57 18.29
C PRO A 420 25.14 -6.48 17.77
N ASN A 421 24.10 -6.72 18.57
CA ASN A 421 22.96 -7.59 18.25
C ASN A 421 21.73 -6.81 17.77
N VAL A 422 21.80 -5.48 17.73
CA VAL A 422 20.74 -4.60 17.28
C VAL A 422 21.18 -3.82 16.04
N TRP A 423 20.33 -3.83 15.00
CA TRP A 423 20.65 -3.16 13.74
C TRP A 423 20.43 -1.64 13.83
N PHE A 424 19.16 -1.22 14.04
CA PHE A 424 18.81 0.20 14.02
C PHE A 424 19.42 0.96 15.20
N ASN A 425 19.97 2.15 14.88
CA ASN A 425 20.66 3.03 15.81
C ASN A 425 21.89 2.41 16.51
N ASN A 426 22.32 1.22 16.10
CA ASN A 426 23.48 0.49 16.64
C ASN A 426 24.44 0.11 15.50
N VAL A 427 24.42 -1.13 15.01
CA VAL A 427 25.35 -1.59 13.96
C VAL A 427 25.20 -0.78 12.68
N GLU A 428 23.99 -0.37 12.33
CA GLU A 428 23.71 0.51 11.20
C GLU A 428 24.54 1.81 11.24
N VAL A 429 24.65 2.45 12.41
CA VAL A 429 25.40 3.71 12.59
C VAL A 429 26.87 3.56 12.21
N VAL A 430 27.47 2.46 12.66
CA VAL A 430 28.87 2.13 12.37
C VAL A 430 29.05 1.74 10.91
N MET A 431 28.16 0.90 10.39
CA MET A 431 28.21 0.41 9.02
C MET A 431 28.02 1.54 8.00
N ARG A 432 27.20 2.52 8.31
CA ARG A 432 26.95 3.69 7.46
C ARG A 432 28.19 4.51 7.15
N LYS A 433 29.19 4.52 8.05
CA LYS A 433 30.45 5.25 7.86
C LYS A 433 31.31 4.66 6.73
N SER A 434 31.23 3.34 6.49
CA SER A 434 32.08 2.63 5.52
C SER A 434 31.32 1.86 4.43
N LEU A 435 30.09 1.46 4.68
CA LEU A 435 29.23 0.67 3.79
C LEU A 435 27.83 1.28 3.69
N SER A 436 27.75 2.57 3.38
CA SER A 436 26.48 3.32 3.30
C SER A 436 25.50 2.74 2.27
N SER A 437 26.00 2.17 1.19
CA SER A 437 25.18 1.50 0.16
C SER A 437 24.42 0.29 0.71
N THR A 438 25.07 -0.49 1.60
CA THR A 438 24.45 -1.64 2.25
C THR A 438 23.36 -1.21 3.23
N VAL A 439 23.61 -0.14 4.01
CA VAL A 439 22.55 0.41 4.88
C VAL A 439 21.35 0.89 4.05
N SER A 440 21.62 1.57 2.95
CA SER A 440 20.55 2.00 2.01
C SER A 440 19.81 0.81 1.37
N TYR A 441 20.52 -0.30 1.11
CA TYR A 441 19.92 -1.54 0.63
C TYR A 441 18.97 -2.13 1.65
N VAL A 442 19.41 -2.34 2.90
CA VAL A 442 18.55 -2.87 3.99
C VAL A 442 17.32 -2.00 4.18
N THR A 443 17.48 -0.68 4.25
CA THR A 443 16.37 0.27 4.36
C THR A 443 15.37 0.14 3.20
N SER A 444 15.88 -0.05 1.97
CA SER A 444 15.03 -0.17 0.79
C SER A 444 14.25 -1.48 0.77
N VAL A 445 14.90 -2.62 1.08
CA VAL A 445 14.21 -3.92 1.15
C VAL A 445 13.15 -3.89 2.25
N ASN A 446 13.49 -3.37 3.42
CA ASN A 446 12.56 -3.24 4.53
C ASN A 446 11.33 -2.39 4.16
N ARG A 447 11.53 -1.26 3.44
CA ARG A 447 10.42 -0.42 2.94
C ARG A 447 9.43 -1.23 2.09
N TYR A 448 9.91 -2.02 1.11
CA TYR A 448 9.03 -2.84 0.27
C TYR A 448 8.37 -3.96 1.04
N TYR A 449 9.12 -4.61 1.92
CA TYR A 449 8.58 -5.68 2.76
C TYR A 449 7.40 -5.20 3.62
N VAL A 450 7.52 -4.04 4.25
CA VAL A 450 6.44 -3.43 5.03
C VAL A 450 5.21 -3.15 4.19
N ILE A 451 5.42 -2.52 3.03
CA ILE A 451 4.32 -2.22 2.12
C ILE A 451 3.59 -3.52 1.72
N TYR A 452 4.33 -4.56 1.36
CA TYR A 452 3.75 -5.85 0.94
C TYR A 452 2.98 -6.52 2.08
N LYS A 453 3.57 -6.54 3.30
CA LYS A 453 2.90 -7.10 4.48
C LYS A 453 1.60 -6.40 4.84
N GLN A 454 1.60 -5.07 4.80
CA GLN A 454 0.39 -4.31 5.11
C GLN A 454 -0.70 -4.51 4.05
N LEU A 455 -0.33 -4.55 2.76
CA LEU A 455 -1.29 -4.83 1.70
C LEU A 455 -1.84 -6.26 1.78
N GLU A 456 -0.99 -7.25 2.06
CA GLU A 456 -1.44 -8.63 2.30
C GLU A 456 -2.43 -8.70 3.45
N SER A 457 -2.15 -8.03 4.57
CA SER A 457 -3.06 -8.03 5.73
C SER A 457 -4.41 -7.38 5.43
N LEU A 458 -4.44 -6.34 4.59
CA LEU A 458 -5.66 -5.71 4.14
C LEU A 458 -6.47 -6.62 3.21
N ASP A 459 -5.81 -7.31 2.29
CA ASP A 459 -6.48 -8.25 1.38
C ASP A 459 -6.98 -9.51 2.13
N LEU A 460 -6.24 -9.98 3.13
CA LEU A 460 -6.68 -11.07 4.00
C LEU A 460 -7.90 -10.67 4.84
N ALA A 461 -7.92 -9.45 5.39
CA ALA A 461 -9.07 -8.92 6.12
C ALA A 461 -10.32 -8.90 5.23
N LYS A 462 -10.23 -8.38 4.00
CA LYS A 462 -11.31 -8.44 3.02
C LYS A 462 -11.81 -9.86 2.77
N THR A 463 -10.90 -10.80 2.58
CA THR A 463 -11.25 -12.20 2.29
C THR A 463 -11.98 -12.85 3.47
N LEU A 464 -11.52 -12.62 4.70
CA LEU A 464 -12.16 -13.14 5.90
C LEU A 464 -13.54 -12.52 6.15
N GLU A 465 -13.69 -11.20 5.95
CA GLU A 465 -14.97 -10.51 6.07
C GLU A 465 -15.96 -10.98 5.00
N ASN A 466 -15.51 -11.14 3.76
CA ASN A 466 -16.34 -11.68 2.68
C ASN A 466 -16.82 -13.11 2.98
N VAL A 467 -15.97 -13.96 3.57
CA VAL A 467 -16.36 -15.34 3.96
C VAL A 467 -17.35 -15.35 5.13
N LEU A 468 -17.28 -14.35 6.03
CA LEU A 468 -18.17 -14.26 7.19
C LEU A 468 -19.51 -13.58 6.89
N LEU A 469 -19.59 -12.73 5.85
CA LEU A 469 -20.75 -11.90 5.53
C LEU A 469 -21.58 -12.39 4.34
N ILE A 470 -21.08 -13.36 3.54
CA ILE A 470 -21.80 -13.83 2.35
C ILE A 470 -22.41 -15.21 2.63
N PRO A 471 -23.75 -15.34 2.64
CA PRO A 471 -24.39 -16.65 2.40
C PRO A 471 -24.04 -17.07 0.97
N ASP A 472 -23.53 -18.28 0.78
CA ASP A 472 -23.28 -19.08 -0.43
C ASP A 472 -23.62 -18.53 -1.83
N ASP A 473 -23.39 -17.26 -2.14
CA ASP A 473 -23.71 -16.69 -3.44
C ASP A 473 -22.41 -16.50 -4.27
N PRO A 474 -22.25 -17.26 -5.38
CA PRO A 474 -21.02 -17.23 -6.21
C PRO A 474 -20.79 -15.91 -6.97
N ILE A 475 -21.60 -14.89 -6.76
CA ILE A 475 -21.65 -13.64 -7.54
C ILE A 475 -20.49 -12.69 -7.24
N PHE A 476 -19.86 -12.77 -6.07
CA PHE A 476 -18.82 -11.82 -5.64
C PHE A 476 -17.42 -12.09 -6.18
N MET A 477 -17.16 -13.22 -6.80
CA MET A 477 -15.83 -13.62 -7.28
C MET A 477 -15.46 -13.09 -8.69
N THR A 478 -16.32 -12.31 -9.39
CA THR A 478 -16.09 -12.00 -10.81
C THR A 478 -16.21 -10.54 -11.30
N PRO A 479 -16.00 -9.47 -10.51
CA PRO A 479 -16.08 -8.11 -11.05
C PRO A 479 -14.95 -7.75 -12.02
N ILE A 480 -13.76 -8.29 -11.83
CA ILE A 480 -12.54 -7.85 -12.55
C ILE A 480 -12.41 -8.49 -13.94
N ARG A 481 -12.92 -9.71 -14.15
CA ARG A 481 -12.79 -10.41 -15.45
C ARG A 481 -13.67 -9.84 -16.58
N LYS A 482 -14.76 -9.13 -16.26
CA LYS A 482 -15.65 -8.56 -17.28
C LYS A 482 -15.28 -7.15 -17.75
N ILE A 483 -14.45 -6.41 -17.00
CA ILE A 483 -14.01 -5.06 -17.38
C ILE A 483 -13.00 -5.08 -18.53
N THR A 484 -12.35 -6.22 -18.80
CA THR A 484 -11.28 -6.36 -19.80
C THR A 484 -11.73 -6.85 -21.17
N GLN A 485 -13.00 -7.13 -21.37
CA GLN A 485 -13.52 -7.47 -22.70
C GLN A 485 -14.13 -6.23 -23.36
N THR A 486 -13.30 -5.43 -24.03
CA THR A 486 -13.74 -4.58 -25.14
C THR A 486 -14.25 -5.50 -26.26
N PRO A 487 -15.44 -5.28 -26.83
CA PRO A 487 -15.85 -5.99 -28.02
C PRO A 487 -14.85 -5.69 -29.16
N ASP A 488 -14.28 -6.72 -29.77
CA ASP A 488 -13.60 -6.60 -31.05
C ASP A 488 -14.54 -5.88 -32.02
N THR A 489 -14.29 -4.63 -32.28
CA THR A 489 -14.85 -3.92 -33.42
C THR A 489 -14.22 -4.51 -34.66
N LYS A 490 -14.85 -5.55 -35.22
CA LYS A 490 -14.63 -5.96 -36.59
C LYS A 490 -14.98 -4.77 -37.47
N MET A 491 -13.99 -4.10 -38.04
CA MET A 491 -14.21 -3.23 -39.20
C MET A 491 -14.83 -4.05 -40.32
N PRO A 492 -15.90 -3.58 -40.98
CA PRO A 492 -16.37 -4.18 -42.21
C PRO A 492 -15.32 -3.89 -43.31
N LEU A 493 -14.83 -4.93 -43.94
CA LEU A 493 -14.16 -4.84 -45.22
C LEU A 493 -15.16 -4.24 -46.25
N VAL A 494 -14.86 -3.05 -46.76
CA VAL A 494 -15.53 -2.47 -47.89
C VAL A 494 -14.89 -3.08 -49.13
N ASN A 495 -15.69 -3.73 -49.96
CA ASN A 495 -15.36 -4.11 -51.32
C ASN A 495 -15.10 -2.88 -52.22
#